data_174458f0a20609cfb6cd98d7426335f4
#
_entry.id   174458f0a20609cfb6cd98d7426335f4
#
_cell.length_a   1.000
_cell.length_b   1.000
_cell.length_c   1.000
_cell.angle_alpha   90.00
_cell.angle_beta   90.00
_cell.angle_gamma   90.00
#
_symmetry.space_group_name_H-M   'P 1'
#
loop_
_entity.id
_entity.type
_entity.pdbx_description
1 polymer ?
#
loop_
_entity_poly.entity_id
_entity_poly.type
_entity_poly.pdbx_seq_one_letter_code
_entity_poly.pdbx_strand_id
1 'polypeptide(L)'
;MSVAGNELFELSRGVLDVASRKVSLIEDITRRTKMLAMNALIEASRAGDAGRGFAVVANEVSEISKQVNTITKELRSEIVSR
;
A
#
# COMPACT_ATOMS: atom_id res chain seq x y z
N MET A 1 -4.74 -38.87 -9.18
CA MET A 1 -3.59 -37.99 -9.30
C MET A 1 -3.96 -36.63 -9.93
N SER A 2 -4.51 -36.66 -11.10
CA SER A 2 -4.86 -35.44 -11.82
C SER A 2 -5.90 -34.59 -11.11
N VAL A 3 -6.90 -35.21 -10.45
CA VAL A 3 -7.93 -34.48 -9.73
C VAL A 3 -7.33 -33.69 -8.59
N ALA A 4 -6.50 -34.32 -7.76
CA ALA A 4 -5.86 -33.64 -6.65
C ALA A 4 -4.92 -32.52 -7.14
N GLY A 5 -4.19 -32.79 -8.24
CA GLY A 5 -3.32 -31.80 -8.84
C GLY A 5 -4.08 -30.60 -9.36
N ASN A 6 -5.22 -30.83 -10.00
CA ASN A 6 -6.07 -29.76 -10.51
C ASN A 6 -6.67 -28.94 -9.37
N GLU A 7 -7.09 -29.59 -8.31
CA GLU A 7 -7.66 -28.90 -7.15
C GLU A 7 -6.63 -27.99 -6.47
N LEU A 8 -5.39 -28.50 -6.32
CA LEU A 8 -4.30 -27.71 -5.75
C LEU A 8 -3.95 -26.53 -6.64
N PHE A 9 -3.93 -26.74 -7.95
CA PHE A 9 -3.64 -25.68 -8.90
C PHE A 9 -4.71 -24.57 -8.82
N GLU A 10 -5.98 -24.96 -8.83
CA GLU A 10 -7.07 -24.00 -8.76
C GLU A 10 -7.08 -23.23 -7.43
N LEU A 11 -6.80 -23.92 -6.34
CA LEU A 11 -6.70 -23.28 -5.03
C LEU A 11 -5.57 -22.27 -5.01
N SER A 12 -4.41 -22.64 -5.56
CA SER A 12 -3.26 -21.75 -5.64
C SER A 12 -3.56 -20.51 -6.47
N ARG A 13 -4.21 -20.70 -7.62
CA ARG A 13 -4.63 -19.58 -8.46
C ARG A 13 -5.60 -18.65 -7.72
N GLY A 14 -6.53 -19.23 -6.98
CA GLY A 14 -7.49 -18.46 -6.20
C GLY A 14 -6.80 -17.60 -5.14
N VAL A 15 -5.84 -18.16 -4.44
CA VAL A 15 -5.08 -17.43 -3.42
C VAL A 15 -4.29 -16.30 -4.05
N LEU A 16 -3.59 -16.56 -5.16
CA LEU A 16 -2.81 -15.54 -5.86
C LEU A 16 -3.69 -14.42 -6.40
N ASP A 17 -4.87 -14.78 -6.90
CA ASP A 17 -5.81 -13.79 -7.40
C ASP A 17 -6.31 -12.87 -6.29
N VAL A 18 -6.66 -13.44 -5.14
CA VAL A 18 -7.08 -12.66 -3.97
C VAL A 18 -5.92 -11.76 -3.50
N ALA A 19 -4.71 -12.31 -3.43
CA ALA A 19 -3.55 -11.55 -3.01
C ALA A 19 -3.30 -10.37 -3.94
N SER A 20 -3.41 -10.59 -5.24
CA SER A 20 -3.22 -9.54 -6.24
C SER A 20 -4.24 -8.42 -6.08
N ARG A 21 -5.51 -8.77 -5.84
CA ARG A 21 -6.55 -7.77 -5.62
C ARG A 21 -6.31 -6.99 -4.33
N LYS A 22 -5.87 -7.67 -3.27
CA LYS A 22 -5.57 -7.01 -1.99
C LYS A 22 -4.37 -6.06 -2.12
N VAL A 23 -3.37 -6.45 -2.88
CA VAL A 23 -2.22 -5.57 -3.14
C VAL A 23 -2.68 -4.30 -3.87
N SER A 24 -3.55 -4.45 -4.87
CA SER A 24 -4.09 -3.30 -5.59
C SER A 24 -4.85 -2.36 -4.66
N LEU A 25 -5.62 -2.92 -3.73
CA LEU A 25 -6.36 -2.14 -2.76
C LEU A 25 -5.41 -1.40 -1.81
N ILE A 26 -4.37 -2.06 -1.34
CA ILE A 26 -3.35 -1.44 -0.49
C ILE A 26 -2.66 -0.29 -1.22
N GLU A 27 -2.32 -0.50 -2.50
CA GLU A 27 -1.70 0.56 -3.30
C GLU A 27 -2.61 1.77 -3.42
N ASP A 28 -3.90 1.55 -3.61
CA ASP A 28 -4.88 2.64 -3.71
C ASP A 28 -4.99 3.40 -2.39
N ILE A 29 -5.12 2.68 -1.28
CA ILE A 29 -5.21 3.29 0.04
C ILE A 29 -3.92 4.06 0.37
N THR A 30 -2.78 3.49 0.04
CA THR A 30 -1.49 4.13 0.29
C THR A 30 -1.35 5.42 -0.48
N ARG A 31 -1.79 5.45 -1.74
CA ARG A 31 -1.76 6.66 -2.55
C ARG A 31 -2.64 7.74 -1.94
N ARG A 32 -3.85 7.38 -1.50
CA ARG A 32 -4.76 8.34 -0.85
C ARG A 32 -4.18 8.86 0.45
N THR A 33 -3.57 7.98 1.23
CA THR A 33 -2.95 8.36 2.51
C THR A 33 -1.81 9.34 2.27
N LYS A 34 -1.00 9.10 1.24
CA LYS A 34 0.09 10.00 0.90
C LYS A 34 -0.44 11.38 0.49
N MET A 35 -1.49 11.40 -0.33
CA MET A 35 -2.11 12.66 -0.75
C MET A 35 -2.69 13.42 0.44
N LEU A 36 -3.33 12.71 1.35
CA LEU A 36 -3.87 13.31 2.57
C LEU A 36 -2.74 13.91 3.42
N ALA A 37 -1.64 13.18 3.56
CA ALA A 37 -0.48 13.66 4.31
C ALA A 37 0.11 14.91 3.66
N MET A 38 0.20 14.96 2.33
CA MET A 38 0.70 16.13 1.63
C MET A 38 -0.22 17.33 1.84
N ASN A 39 -1.54 17.12 1.77
CA ASN A 39 -2.50 18.19 2.01
C ASN A 39 -2.41 18.69 3.45
N ALA A 40 -2.22 17.77 4.40
CA ALA A 40 -2.06 18.13 5.80
C ALA A 40 -0.79 18.95 6.02
N LEU A 41 0.28 18.61 5.31
CA LEU A 41 1.53 19.34 5.38
C LEU A 41 1.38 20.76 4.85
N ILE A 42 0.66 20.92 3.75
CA ILE A 42 0.38 22.24 3.18
C ILE A 42 -0.42 23.09 4.18
N GLU A 43 -1.47 22.53 4.78
CA GLU A 43 -2.27 23.25 5.76
C GLU A 43 -1.47 23.60 7.01
N ALA A 44 -0.61 22.67 7.46
CA ALA A 44 0.27 22.93 8.60
C ALA A 44 1.23 24.07 8.29
N SER A 45 1.76 24.12 7.07
CA SER A 45 2.64 25.18 6.63
C SER A 45 1.94 26.54 6.65
N ARG A 46 0.68 26.57 6.24
CA ARG A 46 -0.11 27.80 6.26
C ARG A 46 -0.37 28.32 7.68
N ALA A 47 -0.44 27.39 8.64
CA ALA A 47 -0.67 27.75 10.03
C ALA A 47 0.60 28.28 10.71
N GLY A 48 1.76 28.21 10.03
CA GLY A 48 3.01 28.69 10.59
C GLY A 48 3.44 27.90 11.81
N ASP A 49 3.82 28.62 12.87
CA ASP A 49 4.29 27.98 14.10
C ASP A 49 3.25 27.06 14.72
N ALA A 50 1.96 27.43 14.62
CA ALA A 50 0.88 26.64 15.19
C ALA A 50 0.75 25.29 14.51
N GLY A 51 1.19 25.18 13.24
CA GLY A 51 1.08 23.93 12.49
C GLY A 51 2.30 23.04 12.57
N ARG A 52 3.33 23.44 13.30
CA ARG A 52 4.61 22.72 13.28
C ARG A 52 4.51 21.28 13.72
N GLY A 53 3.72 21.01 14.78
CA GLY A 53 3.50 19.63 15.23
C GLY A 53 2.79 18.78 14.21
N PHE A 54 1.78 19.34 13.54
CA PHE A 54 1.07 18.62 12.47
C PHE A 54 1.96 18.35 11.28
N ALA A 55 2.89 19.27 10.98
CA ALA A 55 3.83 19.07 9.88
C ALA A 55 4.73 17.87 10.12
N VAL A 56 5.17 17.68 11.34
CA VAL A 56 5.99 16.53 11.72
C VAL A 56 5.22 15.23 11.50
N VAL A 57 3.98 15.18 11.96
CA VAL A 57 3.14 13.99 11.80
C VAL A 57 2.86 13.72 10.31
N ALA A 58 2.55 14.75 9.54
CA ALA A 58 2.28 14.61 8.11
C ALA A 58 3.49 14.06 7.36
N ASN A 59 4.69 14.54 7.69
CA ASN A 59 5.92 14.03 7.10
C ASN A 59 6.14 12.55 7.45
N GLU A 60 5.87 12.17 8.68
CA GLU A 60 6.01 10.80 9.12
C GLU A 60 5.04 9.88 8.37
N VAL A 61 3.79 10.29 8.23
CA VAL A 61 2.78 9.53 7.48
C VAL A 61 3.22 9.38 6.03
N SER A 62 3.77 10.43 5.43
CA SER A 62 4.28 10.37 4.05
C SER A 62 5.41 9.35 3.92
N GLU A 63 6.33 9.32 4.87
CA GLU A 63 7.45 8.37 4.86
C GLU A 63 6.95 6.93 5.03
N ILE A 64 5.99 6.71 5.93
CA ILE A 64 5.39 5.38 6.12
C ILE A 64 4.70 4.93 4.84
N SER A 65 4.00 5.84 4.16
CA SER A 65 3.33 5.52 2.89
C SER A 65 4.33 5.09 1.83
N LYS A 66 5.50 5.72 1.78
CA LYS A 66 6.57 5.30 0.86
C LYS A 66 7.06 3.90 1.16
N GLN A 67 7.23 3.58 2.45
CA GLN A 67 7.67 2.25 2.87
C GLN A 67 6.63 1.19 2.49
N VAL A 68 5.36 1.47 2.74
CA VAL A 68 4.27 0.55 2.37
C VAL A 68 4.26 0.34 0.86
N ASN A 69 4.43 1.42 0.09
CA ASN A 69 4.45 1.33 -1.37
C ASN A 69 5.60 0.45 -1.86
N THR A 70 6.77 0.56 -1.25
CA THR A 70 7.91 -0.28 -1.60
C THR A 70 7.61 -1.75 -1.32
N ILE A 71 7.05 -2.03 -0.14
CA ILE A 71 6.71 -3.40 0.26
C ILE A 71 5.66 -3.99 -0.68
N THR A 72 4.65 -3.22 -1.04
CA THR A 72 3.59 -3.71 -1.92
C THR A 72 4.10 -3.96 -3.35
N LYS A 73 5.04 -3.17 -3.82
CA LYS A 73 5.68 -3.42 -5.12
C LYS A 73 6.48 -4.71 -5.10
N GLU A 74 7.21 -4.96 -4.03
CA GLU A 74 7.95 -6.21 -3.85
C GLU A 74 7.00 -7.40 -3.80
N LEU A 75 5.91 -7.28 -3.06
CA LEU A 75 4.92 -8.33 -2.96
C LEU A 75 4.26 -8.61 -4.31
N ARG A 76 3.90 -7.58 -5.05
CA ARG A 76 3.33 -7.73 -6.39
C ARG A 76 4.29 -8.47 -7.32
N SER A 77 5.57 -8.11 -7.25
CA SER A 77 6.59 -8.78 -8.05
C SER A 77 6.68 -10.28 -7.71
N GLU A 78 6.60 -10.62 -6.44
CA GLU A 78 6.61 -12.01 -6.01
C GLU A 78 5.39 -12.77 -6.49
N ILE A 79 4.21 -12.14 -6.46
CA ILE A 79 2.98 -12.76 -6.93
C ILE A 79 3.06 -13.01 -8.44
N VAL A 80 3.49 -12.02 -9.20
CA VAL A 80 3.55 -12.11 -10.66
C VAL A 80 4.59 -13.13 -11.12
N SER A 81 5.70 -13.25 -10.39
CA SER A 81 6.79 -14.16 -10.78
C SER A 81 6.44 -15.63 -10.54
N ARG A 82 5.34 -15.93 -9.90
CA ARG A 82 4.89 -17.29 -9.68
C ARG A 82 3.97 -17.74 -10.82
#